data_e22d90d6193847abcf8f9f18d01a3fe7
#
_entry.id   e22d90d6193847abcf8f9f18d01a3fe7
#
_cell.length_a   1.000
_cell.length_b   1.000
_cell.length_c   1.000
_cell.angle_alpha   90.00
_cell.angle_beta   90.00
_cell.angle_gamma   90.00
#
_symmetry.space_group_name_H-M   'P 1'
#
loop_
_entity.id
_entity.type
_entity.pdbx_description
1 polymer ?
#
loop_
_entity_poly.entity_id
_entity_poly.type
_entity_poly.pdbx_seq_one_letter_code
_entity_poly.pdbx_strand_id
1 'polypeptide(L)'
;SHAGGTATNKPVAGYTGPVYNYKDWSNTGKKANMVPSSQLYNAAVDRNPVGIDFLWIANSNLINMSPDSNYMINHVLPAIDFIVTADPWWTWTAKYSDIVLPATSYWEHWDLIDRSPWAMFNQPAIEPLGESKSDVEMMTVLAKKCGVEQYWDKTDEEWIRQFVGTDHP
;
A
#
# COMPACT_ATOMS: atom_id res chain seq x y z
N SER A 1 5.89 2.34 10.88
CA SER A 1 6.75 2.83 9.81
C SER A 1 7.85 1.83 9.50
N HIS A 2 7.65 0.94 8.57
CA HIS A 2 8.71 0.09 8.04
C HIS A 2 8.68 0.14 6.52
N ALA A 3 9.15 1.25 5.98
CA ALA A 3 9.83 1.22 4.72
C ALA A 3 11.13 0.42 4.94
N GLY A 4 11.11 -0.86 4.81
CA GLY A 4 12.28 -1.70 5.05
C GLY A 4 11.97 -3.12 5.45
N GLY A 5 10.73 -3.54 5.33
CA GLY A 5 10.45 -4.97 5.30
C GLY A 5 11.19 -5.56 4.10
N THR A 6 12.24 -6.34 4.36
CA THR A 6 12.72 -7.27 3.35
C THR A 6 11.52 -8.16 3.02
N ALA A 7 10.78 -7.80 1.96
CA ALA A 7 9.85 -8.72 1.38
C ALA A 7 10.64 -9.98 1.08
N THR A 8 10.46 -11.00 1.89
CA THR A 8 11.00 -12.31 1.57
C THR A 8 10.26 -12.73 0.31
N ASN A 9 10.93 -12.69 -0.83
CA ASN A 9 10.42 -13.08 -2.14
C ASN A 9 10.13 -14.59 -2.19
N LYS A 10 9.45 -15.13 -1.19
CA LYS A 10 8.89 -16.47 -1.29
C LYS A 10 7.54 -16.33 -1.96
N PRO A 11 7.35 -16.90 -3.14
CA PRO A 11 6.03 -16.96 -3.75
C PRO A 11 5.06 -17.55 -2.74
N VAL A 12 3.93 -16.90 -2.53
CA VAL A 12 2.81 -17.52 -1.82
C VAL A 12 2.48 -18.82 -2.56
N ALA A 13 2.35 -19.92 -1.82
CA ALA A 13 2.03 -21.21 -2.42
C ALA A 13 0.74 -21.08 -3.25
N GLY A 14 0.84 -21.42 -4.55
CA GLY A 14 -0.28 -21.28 -5.49
C GLY A 14 -0.39 -19.94 -6.21
N TYR A 15 0.48 -18.96 -5.92
CA TYR A 15 0.51 -17.72 -6.68
C TYR A 15 1.16 -17.94 -8.05
N THR A 16 0.40 -17.74 -9.12
CA THR A 16 0.86 -17.85 -10.51
C THR A 16 1.07 -16.50 -11.20
N GLY A 17 0.90 -15.40 -10.44
CA GLY A 17 1.11 -14.05 -10.96
C GLY A 17 2.59 -13.70 -11.12
N PRO A 18 2.88 -12.56 -11.75
CA PRO A 18 4.26 -12.12 -11.95
C PRO A 18 4.93 -11.85 -10.60
N VAL A 19 6.04 -12.54 -10.34
CA VAL A 19 6.90 -12.25 -9.19
C VAL A 19 7.75 -11.04 -9.55
N TYR A 20 7.44 -9.90 -8.96
CA TYR A 20 8.24 -8.69 -9.14
C TYR A 20 9.51 -8.80 -8.31
N ASN A 21 10.64 -8.92 -8.98
CA ASN A 21 11.94 -8.90 -8.32
C ASN A 21 12.49 -7.47 -8.32
N TYR A 22 12.48 -6.82 -7.17
CA TYR A 22 13.04 -5.46 -7.04
C TYR A 22 14.54 -5.38 -7.42
N LYS A 23 15.26 -6.52 -7.46
CA LYS A 23 16.62 -6.59 -7.99
C LYS A 23 16.71 -6.31 -9.48
N ASP A 24 15.59 -6.45 -10.20
CA ASP A 24 15.51 -6.07 -11.62
C ASP A 24 15.25 -4.57 -11.78
N TRP A 25 15.03 -3.87 -10.68
CA TRP A 25 15.00 -2.43 -10.66
C TRP A 25 16.43 -1.92 -10.81
N SER A 26 16.80 -1.68 -12.03
CA SER A 26 18.13 -1.18 -12.35
C SER A 26 18.01 0.09 -13.15
N ASN A 27 18.98 0.98 -12.99
CA ASN A 27 19.15 2.15 -13.86
C ASN A 27 19.46 1.76 -15.31
N THR A 28 19.22 0.52 -15.71
CA THR A 28 19.60 -0.05 -17.00
C THR A 28 18.52 0.06 -18.07
N GLY A 29 17.47 0.87 -17.85
CA GLY A 29 16.39 1.10 -18.82
C GLY A 29 15.33 -0.01 -18.90
N LYS A 30 15.40 -1.01 -18.06
CA LYS A 30 14.27 -1.95 -17.88
C LYS A 30 13.15 -1.26 -17.12
N LYS A 31 11.89 -1.58 -17.44
CA LYS A 31 10.74 -1.04 -16.70
C LYS A 31 10.90 -1.35 -15.22
N ALA A 32 11.05 -0.30 -14.43
CA ALA A 32 11.04 -0.41 -12.99
C ALA A 32 9.58 -0.63 -12.55
N ASN A 33 9.32 -1.76 -11.91
CA ASN A 33 8.02 -2.02 -11.30
C ASN A 33 7.93 -1.45 -9.88
N MET A 34 9.05 -0.94 -9.36
CA MET A 34 9.15 -0.37 -8.04
C MET A 34 10.15 0.78 -8.03
N VAL A 35 9.72 1.92 -7.53
CA VAL A 35 10.58 3.07 -7.25
C VAL A 35 10.88 3.06 -5.75
N PRO A 36 12.14 3.04 -5.32
CA PRO A 36 12.47 3.21 -3.91
C PRO A 36 11.92 4.52 -3.36
N SER A 37 11.52 4.52 -2.11
CA SER A 37 11.01 5.74 -1.45
C SER A 37 12.02 6.90 -1.48
N SER A 38 13.32 6.59 -1.46
CA SER A 38 14.39 7.58 -1.59
C SER A 38 14.44 8.28 -2.97
N GLN A 39 13.77 7.72 -3.98
CA GLN A 39 13.71 8.29 -5.34
C GLN A 39 12.33 8.83 -5.71
N LEU A 40 11.41 8.85 -4.77
CA LEU A 40 10.07 9.38 -4.98
C LEU A 40 10.11 10.81 -5.53
N TYR A 41 11.00 11.65 -5.00
CA TYR A 41 11.14 13.05 -5.43
C TYR A 41 11.53 13.14 -6.91
N ASN A 42 12.57 12.39 -7.32
CA ASN A 42 13.01 12.37 -8.69
C ASN A 42 11.96 11.78 -9.63
N ALA A 43 11.26 10.72 -9.19
CA ALA A 43 10.20 10.11 -9.97
C ALA A 43 9.01 11.04 -10.19
N ALA A 44 8.60 11.78 -9.16
CA ALA A 44 7.48 12.71 -9.28
C ALA A 44 7.87 13.97 -10.07
N VAL A 45 8.97 14.64 -9.70
CA VAL A 45 9.34 15.95 -10.26
C VAL A 45 10.06 15.82 -11.60
N ASP A 46 11.08 14.97 -11.66
CA ASP A 46 11.93 14.81 -12.84
C ASP A 46 11.46 13.71 -13.79
N ARG A 47 10.41 12.97 -13.41
CA ARG A 47 9.88 11.78 -14.11
C ARG A 47 10.95 10.71 -14.37
N ASN A 48 11.92 10.60 -13.46
CA ASN A 48 13.07 9.70 -13.56
C ASN A 48 13.16 8.77 -12.34
N PRO A 49 13.22 7.46 -12.49
CA PRO A 49 13.28 6.67 -13.74
C PRO A 49 11.95 6.56 -14.50
N VAL A 50 10.84 6.88 -13.84
CA VAL A 50 9.48 6.84 -14.40
C VAL A 50 8.65 7.93 -13.73
N GLY A 51 7.74 8.56 -14.47
CA GLY A 51 6.80 9.52 -13.90
C GLY A 51 5.73 8.85 -13.04
N ILE A 52 5.21 9.61 -12.09
CA ILE A 52 4.10 9.21 -11.23
C ILE A 52 2.92 10.12 -11.54
N ASP A 53 1.91 9.59 -12.22
CA ASP A 53 0.71 10.34 -12.56
C ASP A 53 -0.41 10.08 -11.53
N PHE A 54 -0.38 8.92 -10.87
CA PHE A 54 -1.32 8.52 -9.83
C PHE A 54 -0.57 7.99 -8.60
N LEU A 55 -0.97 8.44 -7.42
CA LEU A 55 -0.41 7.97 -6.16
C LEU A 55 -1.52 7.55 -5.19
N TRP A 56 -1.49 6.28 -4.79
CA TRP A 56 -2.29 5.77 -3.69
C TRP A 56 -1.42 5.65 -2.44
N ILE A 57 -1.81 6.35 -1.39
CA ILE A 57 -1.10 6.37 -0.11
C ILE A 57 -1.95 5.64 0.92
N ALA A 58 -1.43 4.56 1.44
CA ALA A 58 -2.03 3.81 2.53
C ALA A 58 -0.99 3.58 3.63
N ASN A 59 -1.43 3.56 4.87
CA ASN A 59 -0.57 3.30 6.04
C ASN A 59 0.65 4.24 6.16
N SER A 60 0.58 5.45 5.60
CA SER A 60 1.72 6.35 5.53
C SER A 60 1.32 7.82 5.66
N ASN A 61 1.94 8.51 6.59
CA ASN A 61 1.89 9.97 6.62
C ASN A 61 3.10 10.54 5.86
N LEU A 62 3.02 10.47 4.53
CA LEU A 62 4.12 10.75 3.61
C LEU A 62 4.80 12.10 3.85
N ILE A 63 4.03 13.16 4.07
CA ILE A 63 4.57 14.51 4.32
C ILE A 63 5.43 14.53 5.59
N ASN A 64 4.93 13.96 6.69
CA ASN A 64 5.64 13.96 7.96
C ASN A 64 6.83 12.99 7.98
N MET A 65 6.80 11.98 7.12
CA MET A 65 7.88 10.99 6.98
C MET A 65 8.97 11.44 6.02
N SER A 66 8.74 12.51 5.29
CA SER A 66 9.69 13.03 4.30
C SER A 66 10.79 13.83 4.97
N PRO A 67 12.04 13.73 4.49
CA PRO A 67 13.17 14.52 5.01
C PRO A 67 12.96 16.03 4.85
N ASP A 68 12.25 16.44 3.79
CA ASP A 68 11.89 17.83 3.50
C ASP A 68 10.40 17.93 3.18
N SER A 69 9.60 18.21 4.20
CA SER A 69 8.15 18.38 4.08
C SER A 69 7.77 19.56 3.21
N ASN A 70 8.55 20.64 3.22
CA ASN A 70 8.28 21.81 2.38
C ASN A 70 8.48 21.50 0.90
N TYR A 71 9.55 20.79 0.56
CA TYR A 71 9.78 20.34 -0.80
C TYR A 71 8.70 19.36 -1.25
N MET A 72 8.29 18.45 -0.37
CA MET A 72 7.19 17.51 -0.63
C MET A 72 5.91 18.26 -1.01
N ILE A 73 5.49 19.22 -0.21
CA ILE A 73 4.25 19.98 -0.41
C ILE A 73 4.32 20.89 -1.65
N ASN A 74 5.45 21.57 -1.88
CA ASN A 74 5.53 22.60 -2.88
C ASN A 74 5.97 22.12 -4.27
N HIS A 75 6.58 20.93 -4.36
CA HIS A 75 7.14 20.42 -5.60
C HIS A 75 6.71 18.99 -5.93
N VAL A 76 6.73 18.07 -4.96
CA VAL A 76 6.51 16.65 -5.24
C VAL A 76 5.02 16.36 -5.42
N LEU A 77 4.18 16.72 -4.47
CA LEU A 77 2.74 16.47 -4.57
C LEU A 77 2.10 17.22 -5.75
N PRO A 78 2.43 18.49 -6.03
CA PRO A 78 1.88 19.18 -7.20
C PRO A 78 2.32 18.61 -8.56
N ALA A 79 3.38 17.80 -8.59
CA ALA A 79 3.84 17.14 -9.81
C ALA A 79 3.10 15.83 -10.12
N ILE A 80 2.20 15.40 -9.23
CA ILE A 80 1.40 14.17 -9.35
C ILE A 80 -0.03 14.57 -9.67
N ASP A 81 -0.57 14.02 -10.76
CA ASP A 81 -1.88 14.46 -11.30
C ASP A 81 -3.05 14.09 -10.39
N PHE A 82 -2.95 12.98 -9.65
CA PHE A 82 -4.04 12.51 -8.79
C PHE A 82 -3.55 11.71 -7.59
N ILE A 83 -3.95 12.14 -6.39
CA ILE A 83 -3.51 11.57 -5.11
C ILE A 83 -4.72 11.10 -4.30
N VAL A 84 -4.68 9.83 -3.92
CA VAL A 84 -5.66 9.23 -2.99
C VAL A 84 -4.93 8.84 -1.71
N THR A 85 -5.48 9.21 -0.57
CA THR A 85 -4.97 8.77 0.75
C THR A 85 -6.04 7.97 1.48
N ALA A 86 -5.69 6.76 1.89
CA ALA A 86 -6.46 5.95 2.82
C ALA A 86 -5.80 6.06 4.21
N ASP A 87 -6.49 6.69 5.15
CA ASP A 87 -5.94 6.96 6.49
C ASP A 87 -7.08 7.03 7.52
N PRO A 88 -6.91 6.41 8.70
CA PRO A 88 -7.89 6.54 9.78
C PRO A 88 -7.88 7.95 10.42
N TRP A 89 -6.86 8.75 10.14
CA TRP A 89 -6.68 10.08 10.71
C TRP A 89 -6.58 11.15 9.65
N TRP A 90 -7.01 12.37 10.00
CA TRP A 90 -6.89 13.54 9.12
C TRP A 90 -5.46 14.10 9.17
N THR A 91 -4.51 13.36 8.59
CA THR A 91 -3.08 13.68 8.56
C THR A 91 -2.76 14.86 7.64
N TRP A 92 -1.51 15.36 7.70
CA TRP A 92 -1.06 16.35 6.73
C TRP A 92 -1.10 15.79 5.30
N THR A 93 -0.73 14.54 5.11
CA THR A 93 -0.84 13.88 3.79
C THR A 93 -2.28 13.88 3.27
N ALA A 94 -3.24 13.53 4.12
CA ALA A 94 -4.65 13.55 3.76
C ALA A 94 -5.15 14.94 3.34
N LYS A 95 -4.62 16.02 3.96
CA LYS A 95 -5.00 17.40 3.62
C LYS A 95 -4.53 17.87 2.24
N TYR A 96 -3.53 17.21 1.67
CA TYR A 96 -2.97 17.52 0.35
C TYR A 96 -3.32 16.48 -0.70
N SER A 97 -4.28 15.60 -0.42
CA SER A 97 -4.77 14.60 -1.35
C SER A 97 -6.07 15.05 -2.01
N ASP A 98 -6.31 14.59 -3.23
CA ASP A 98 -7.55 14.88 -3.97
C ASP A 98 -8.73 14.11 -3.43
N ILE A 99 -8.49 12.86 -2.98
CA ILE A 99 -9.50 12.02 -2.32
C ILE A 99 -8.91 11.46 -1.02
N VAL A 100 -9.72 11.49 0.02
CA VAL A 100 -9.42 10.85 1.31
C VAL A 100 -10.44 9.77 1.57
N LEU A 101 -9.98 8.55 1.77
CA LEU A 101 -10.81 7.40 2.12
C LEU A 101 -10.63 7.07 3.60
N PRO A 102 -11.70 6.93 4.36
CA PRO A 102 -11.62 6.56 5.76
C PRO A 102 -11.17 5.10 5.87
N ALA A 103 -10.00 4.88 6.43
CA ALA A 103 -9.48 3.55 6.70
C ALA A 103 -9.88 3.09 8.11
N THR A 104 -10.04 1.78 8.27
CA THR A 104 -10.26 1.17 9.59
C THR A 104 -9.01 1.30 10.46
N SER A 105 -9.23 1.41 11.76
CA SER A 105 -8.17 1.31 12.74
C SER A 105 -7.79 -0.16 12.98
N TYR A 106 -6.66 -0.38 13.62
CA TYR A 106 -6.18 -1.70 14.00
C TYR A 106 -7.22 -2.56 14.76
N TRP A 107 -8.15 -1.95 15.48
CA TRP A 107 -9.18 -2.66 16.25
C TRP A 107 -10.40 -3.09 15.43
N GLU A 108 -10.50 -2.65 14.20
CA GLU A 108 -11.70 -2.75 13.37
C GLU A 108 -11.58 -3.74 12.21
N HIS A 109 -10.40 -4.32 11.97
CA HIS A 109 -10.19 -5.26 10.86
C HIS A 109 -9.29 -6.44 11.23
N TRP A 110 -9.35 -7.47 10.41
CA TRP A 110 -8.41 -8.57 10.44
C TRP A 110 -7.06 -8.14 9.89
N ASP A 111 -5.96 -8.50 10.56
CA ASP A 111 -4.62 -8.23 10.08
C ASP A 111 -3.65 -9.36 10.43
N LEU A 112 -2.58 -9.45 9.66
CA LEU A 112 -1.48 -10.37 9.88
C LEU A 112 -0.17 -9.61 9.91
N ILE A 113 0.48 -9.61 11.05
CA ILE A 113 1.81 -9.04 11.20
C ILE A 113 2.83 -10.17 11.18
N ASP A 114 3.52 -10.34 10.06
CA ASP A 114 4.63 -11.28 9.94
C ASP A 114 5.92 -10.61 10.40
N ARG A 115 6.43 -11.09 11.52
CA ARG A 115 7.73 -10.70 12.10
C ARG A 115 8.50 -11.97 12.41
N SER A 116 9.08 -12.58 11.38
CA SER A 116 9.85 -13.80 11.57
C SER A 116 10.76 -13.72 12.83
N PRO A 117 10.72 -14.71 13.74
CA PRO A 117 10.02 -15.99 13.63
C PRO A 117 8.55 -15.98 14.10
N TRP A 118 7.95 -14.82 14.34
CA TRP A 118 6.61 -14.70 14.90
C TRP A 118 5.64 -14.18 13.85
N ALA A 119 4.46 -14.77 13.80
CA ALA A 119 3.31 -14.21 13.11
C ALA A 119 2.24 -13.87 14.16
N MET A 120 1.73 -12.66 14.13
CA MET A 120 0.66 -12.20 15.02
C MET A 120 -0.60 -11.97 14.22
N PHE A 121 -1.68 -12.56 14.68
CA PHE A 121 -3.02 -12.33 14.15
C PHE A 121 -3.70 -11.22 14.93
N ASN A 122 -4.30 -10.31 14.21
CA ASN A 122 -5.24 -9.37 14.75
C ASN A 122 -6.66 -9.77 14.32
N GLN A 123 -7.57 -9.83 15.26
CA GLN A 123 -9.00 -10.00 15.01
C GLN A 123 -9.71 -8.69 15.34
N PRO A 124 -10.74 -8.30 14.57
CA PRO A 124 -11.52 -7.13 14.91
C PRO A 124 -12.13 -7.27 16.30
N ALA A 125 -11.94 -6.27 17.14
CA ALA A 125 -12.50 -6.18 18.49
C ALA A 125 -13.75 -5.29 18.52
N ILE A 126 -13.93 -4.43 17.54
CA ILE A 126 -15.06 -3.52 17.38
C ILE A 126 -15.45 -3.47 15.92
N GLU A 127 -16.69 -3.05 15.65
CA GLU A 127 -17.16 -2.79 14.29
C GLU A 127 -16.49 -1.55 13.71
N PRO A 128 -16.28 -1.49 12.37
CA PRO A 128 -15.76 -0.32 11.70
C PRO A 128 -16.59 0.94 11.97
N LEU A 129 -15.93 2.05 12.23
CA LEU A 129 -16.59 3.31 12.50
C LEU A 129 -17.06 3.99 11.19
N GLY A 130 -18.36 4.25 11.09
CA GLY A 130 -18.96 4.97 9.96
C GLY A 130 -18.80 4.22 8.65
N GLU A 131 -18.14 4.83 7.67
CA GLU A 131 -17.91 4.26 6.34
C GLU A 131 -16.48 3.73 6.15
N SER A 132 -15.72 3.60 7.26
CA SER A 132 -14.34 3.12 7.18
C SER A 132 -14.27 1.67 6.67
N LYS A 133 -13.23 1.40 5.90
CA LYS A 133 -12.96 0.10 5.28
C LYS A 133 -11.50 -0.29 5.48
N SER A 134 -11.24 -1.58 5.52
CA SER A 134 -9.86 -2.07 5.45
C SER A 134 -9.24 -1.78 4.08
N ASP A 135 -7.91 -1.78 4.01
CA ASP A 135 -7.21 -1.61 2.73
C ASP A 135 -7.62 -2.68 1.70
N VAL A 136 -7.83 -3.92 2.15
CA VAL A 136 -8.29 -5.02 1.30
C VAL A 136 -9.71 -4.76 0.78
N GLU A 137 -10.63 -4.33 1.64
CA GLU A 137 -11.99 -3.99 1.22
C GLU A 137 -12.01 -2.83 0.21
N MET A 138 -11.19 -1.79 0.43
CA MET A 138 -11.05 -0.67 -0.52
C MET A 138 -10.56 -1.16 -1.87
N MET A 139 -9.53 -2.02 -1.88
CA MET A 139 -8.98 -2.59 -3.11
C MET A 139 -9.97 -3.53 -3.79
N THR A 140 -10.76 -4.29 -3.05
CA THR A 140 -11.82 -5.14 -3.59
C THR A 140 -12.88 -4.32 -4.32
N VAL A 141 -13.33 -3.22 -3.72
CA VAL A 141 -14.29 -2.31 -4.36
C VAL A 141 -13.70 -1.67 -5.62
N LEU A 142 -12.44 -1.24 -5.56
CA LEU A 142 -11.74 -0.66 -6.70
C LEU A 142 -11.55 -1.67 -7.83
N ALA A 143 -11.10 -2.88 -7.51
CA ALA A 143 -10.92 -3.96 -8.46
C ALA A 143 -12.20 -4.30 -9.22
N LYS A 144 -13.33 -4.35 -8.52
CA LYS A 144 -14.64 -4.56 -9.13
C LYS A 144 -15.00 -3.44 -10.11
N LYS A 145 -14.74 -2.18 -9.74
CA LYS A 145 -14.99 -1.05 -10.64
C LYS A 145 -14.06 -1.03 -11.86
N CYS A 146 -12.87 -1.58 -11.74
CA CYS A 146 -11.89 -1.71 -12.83
C CYS A 146 -12.07 -2.99 -13.66
N GLY A 147 -12.99 -3.89 -13.32
CA GLY A 147 -13.23 -5.15 -14.03
C GLY A 147 -12.12 -6.18 -13.84
N VAL A 148 -11.45 -6.14 -12.68
CA VAL A 148 -10.36 -7.05 -12.31
C VAL A 148 -10.62 -7.76 -10.97
N GLU A 149 -11.88 -7.87 -10.61
CA GLU A 149 -12.34 -8.47 -9.34
C GLU A 149 -11.85 -9.90 -9.11
N GLN A 150 -11.57 -10.65 -10.17
CA GLN A 150 -11.06 -12.01 -10.07
C GLN A 150 -9.73 -12.13 -9.33
N TYR A 151 -9.02 -11.03 -9.14
CA TYR A 151 -7.76 -10.97 -8.40
C TYR A 151 -7.93 -10.50 -6.96
N TRP A 152 -9.14 -10.00 -6.60
CA TRP A 152 -9.46 -9.39 -5.31
C TRP A 152 -10.84 -9.84 -4.84
N ASP A 153 -11.07 -11.14 -4.81
CA ASP A 153 -12.36 -11.76 -4.56
C ASP A 153 -12.52 -12.31 -3.13
N LYS A 154 -11.57 -12.01 -2.24
CA LYS A 154 -11.54 -12.56 -0.89
C LYS A 154 -11.66 -11.48 0.18
N THR A 155 -12.20 -11.87 1.31
CA THR A 155 -12.20 -11.08 2.54
C THR A 155 -10.80 -11.02 3.18
N ASP A 156 -10.59 -10.10 4.10
CA ASP A 156 -9.34 -9.99 4.88
C ASP A 156 -9.00 -11.33 5.53
N GLU A 157 -9.98 -11.97 6.18
CA GLU A 157 -9.79 -13.27 6.83
C GLU A 157 -9.39 -14.37 5.83
N GLU A 158 -10.03 -14.43 4.67
CA GLU A 158 -9.71 -15.41 3.64
C GLU A 158 -8.32 -15.21 3.05
N TRP A 159 -7.88 -13.95 2.87
CA TRP A 159 -6.52 -13.65 2.46
C TRP A 159 -5.49 -14.08 3.49
N ILE A 160 -5.76 -13.82 4.78
CA ILE A 160 -4.89 -14.25 5.88
C ILE A 160 -4.79 -15.77 5.91
N ARG A 161 -5.91 -16.49 5.84
CA ARG A 161 -5.94 -17.95 5.81
C ARG A 161 -5.15 -18.52 4.61
N GLN A 162 -5.27 -17.91 3.45
CA GLN A 162 -4.50 -18.31 2.29
C GLN A 162 -3.00 -18.05 2.47
N PHE A 163 -2.62 -16.93 3.10
CA PHE A 163 -1.23 -16.57 3.35
C PHE A 163 -0.55 -17.50 4.35
N VAL A 164 -1.25 -17.85 5.40
CA VAL A 164 -0.72 -18.73 6.47
C VAL A 164 -0.68 -20.19 6.03
N GLY A 165 -1.49 -20.57 5.04
CA GLY A 165 -1.65 -21.96 4.60
C GLY A 165 -2.68 -22.72 5.46
N THR A 166 -3.45 -23.58 4.80
CA THR A 166 -4.54 -24.33 5.45
C THR A 166 -4.05 -25.46 6.35
N ASP A 167 -2.75 -25.72 6.41
CA ASP A 167 -2.16 -26.86 7.11
C ASP A 167 -1.54 -26.51 8.48
N HIS A 168 -1.76 -25.30 8.97
CA HIS A 168 -1.43 -24.96 10.34
C HIS A 168 -2.63 -25.23 11.25
N PRO A 169 -2.45 -26.07 12.29
CA PRO A 169 -3.48 -26.40 13.27
C PRO A 169 -3.91 -25.19 14.09
#